data_7b26e79275203d93908085a50201c703
#
_entry.id   7b26e79275203d93908085a50201c703
#
_cell.length_a   1.000
_cell.length_b   1.000
_cell.length_c   1.000
_cell.angle_alpha   90.00
_cell.angle_beta   90.00
_cell.angle_gamma   90.00
#
_symmetry.space_group_name_H-M   'P 1'
#
loop_
_entity.id
_entity.type
_entity.pdbx_description
1 polymer ?
#
loop_
_entity_poly.entity_id
_entity_poly.type
_entity_poly.pdbx_seq_one_letter_code
_entity_poly.pdbx_strand_id
1 'polypeptide(L)'
;AKDTNADLVIKTDNGEVVLDNKTLETIAGAAKGDTVTIVVGENTQLKETQKPAEKIVGKNGTLFDLVAKIGEKHLHQFEGGKAYVILPMPQKLKGKDILVIYIDDNGLCKILNHSVVKIGAEDYIRFTTTHFSTFAVVDKDEAERLIKEQNAAHVNELMQSAKFKVTTTKTSKKSVKVQVAAKSSKSLISDIKSLGYTVKYQFYRSTKKDAGYKLLKTSSKNSFISTKGTKGRKYYYKARVLVYDGSELIAGSALKQCSYGARR
;
A
#
# COMPACT_ATOMS: atom_id res chain seq x y z
N ALA A 1 17.87 -14.70 23.01
CA ALA A 1 17.86 -14.28 21.60
C ALA A 1 18.40 -12.85 21.40
N LYS A 2 18.13 -11.93 22.35
CA LYS A 2 18.57 -10.51 22.23
C LYS A 2 20.11 -10.36 22.24
N ASP A 3 20.81 -11.27 22.89
CA ASP A 3 22.26 -11.16 23.12
C ASP A 3 23.11 -11.94 22.09
N THR A 4 22.49 -12.69 21.19
CA THR A 4 23.21 -13.61 20.28
C THR A 4 23.29 -13.11 18.84
N ASN A 5 22.63 -12.01 18.48
CA ASN A 5 22.50 -11.51 17.10
C ASN A 5 22.03 -12.63 16.11
N ALA A 6 21.21 -13.55 16.62
CA ALA A 6 20.73 -14.72 15.90
C ALA A 6 19.24 -14.58 15.53
N ASP A 7 18.86 -15.22 14.44
CA ASP A 7 17.47 -15.34 14.03
C ASP A 7 16.75 -16.38 14.88
N LEU A 8 15.44 -16.21 15.08
CA LEU A 8 14.57 -17.19 15.75
C LEU A 8 13.82 -18.01 14.73
N VAL A 9 14.03 -19.33 14.76
CA VAL A 9 13.28 -20.28 13.93
C VAL A 9 12.13 -20.88 14.74
N ILE A 10 10.91 -20.72 14.23
CA ILE A 10 9.68 -21.29 14.78
C ILE A 10 9.17 -22.34 13.81
N LYS A 11 9.15 -23.61 14.23
CA LYS A 11 8.63 -24.73 13.45
C LYS A 11 7.32 -25.19 14.04
N THR A 12 6.32 -25.35 13.17
CA THR A 12 5.00 -25.91 13.49
C THR A 12 4.61 -26.93 12.44
N ASP A 13 3.55 -27.69 12.69
CA ASP A 13 3.01 -28.63 11.70
C ASP A 13 2.52 -27.92 10.42
N ASN A 14 2.23 -26.62 10.51
CA ASN A 14 1.73 -25.78 9.43
C ASN A 14 2.82 -24.98 8.70
N GLY A 15 4.11 -25.15 9.05
CA GLY A 15 5.22 -24.49 8.38
C GLY A 15 6.30 -23.99 9.31
N GLU A 16 7.21 -23.21 8.73
CA GLU A 16 8.37 -22.63 9.43
C GLU A 16 8.37 -21.10 9.24
N VAL A 17 8.66 -20.39 10.32
CA VAL A 17 8.84 -18.94 10.33
C VAL A 17 10.18 -18.61 10.94
N VAL A 18 11.01 -17.85 10.22
CA VAL A 18 12.28 -17.32 10.70
C VAL A 18 12.14 -15.82 10.91
N LEU A 19 12.23 -15.38 12.16
CA LEU A 19 12.24 -13.98 12.52
C LEU A 19 13.69 -13.49 12.59
N ASP A 20 14.04 -12.46 11.83
CA ASP A 20 15.36 -11.86 11.88
C ASP A 20 15.61 -11.14 13.23
N ASN A 21 16.89 -10.89 13.53
CA ASN A 21 17.28 -10.23 14.77
C ASN A 21 16.57 -8.89 14.98
N LYS A 22 16.36 -8.10 13.92
CA LYS A 22 15.71 -6.81 14.01
C LYS A 22 14.22 -6.92 14.37
N THR A 23 13.53 -7.93 13.85
CA THR A 23 12.16 -8.27 14.26
C THR A 23 12.13 -8.67 15.74
N LEU A 24 13.11 -9.46 16.20
CA LEU A 24 13.21 -9.86 17.60
C LEU A 24 13.49 -8.67 18.53
N GLU A 25 14.31 -7.71 18.12
CA GLU A 25 14.53 -6.46 18.86
C GLU A 25 13.24 -5.66 19.00
N THR A 26 12.44 -5.55 17.91
CA THR A 26 11.13 -4.88 17.93
C THR A 26 10.18 -5.56 18.90
N ILE A 27 10.08 -6.90 18.84
CA ILE A 27 9.23 -7.69 19.74
C ILE A 27 9.67 -7.49 21.18
N ALA A 28 10.97 -7.64 21.47
CA ALA A 28 11.52 -7.50 22.82
C ALA A 28 11.32 -6.08 23.40
N GLY A 29 11.51 -5.05 22.55
CA GLY A 29 11.27 -3.66 22.93
C GLY A 29 9.81 -3.36 23.26
N ALA A 30 8.88 -3.98 22.54
CA ALA A 30 7.45 -3.86 22.78
C ALA A 30 7.01 -4.65 24.04
N ALA A 31 7.59 -5.83 24.24
CA ALA A 31 7.25 -6.74 25.36
C ALA A 31 7.67 -6.21 26.73
N LYS A 32 8.79 -5.46 26.82
CA LYS A 32 9.32 -4.91 28.08
C LYS A 32 9.44 -5.94 29.21
N GLY A 33 9.64 -7.20 28.88
CA GLY A 33 9.71 -8.32 29.84
C GLY A 33 8.44 -9.17 29.93
N ASP A 34 7.34 -8.75 29.35
CA ASP A 34 6.11 -9.55 29.29
C ASP A 34 6.25 -10.74 28.34
N THR A 35 5.39 -11.73 28.54
CA THR A 35 5.32 -12.91 27.66
C THR A 35 4.81 -12.53 26.27
N VAL A 36 5.53 -13.00 25.24
CA VAL A 36 5.12 -12.86 23.85
C VAL A 36 4.60 -14.20 23.33
N THR A 37 3.39 -14.21 22.80
CA THR A 37 2.81 -15.36 22.11
C THR A 37 2.89 -15.13 20.61
N ILE A 38 3.55 -16.03 19.88
CA ILE A 38 3.61 -16.01 18.42
C ILE A 38 2.77 -17.19 17.91
N VAL A 39 1.77 -16.89 17.08
CA VAL A 39 0.90 -17.88 16.45
C VAL A 39 1.26 -17.96 14.98
N VAL A 40 1.54 -19.18 14.52
CA VAL A 40 1.75 -19.53 13.11
C VAL A 40 0.81 -20.69 12.82
N GLY A 41 -0.16 -20.49 11.96
CA GLY A 41 -1.10 -21.57 11.70
C GLY A 41 -2.12 -21.29 10.60
N GLU A 42 -2.76 -22.33 10.14
CA GLU A 42 -3.91 -22.21 9.27
C GLU A 42 -5.06 -21.52 10.01
N ASN A 43 -5.72 -20.61 9.30
CA ASN A 43 -6.94 -19.96 9.75
C ASN A 43 -8.09 -20.48 8.88
N THR A 44 -9.27 -20.67 9.47
CA THR A 44 -10.45 -21.16 8.76
C THR A 44 -11.43 -20.06 8.39
N GLN A 45 -11.27 -18.85 8.95
CA GLN A 45 -12.23 -17.77 8.78
C GLN A 45 -11.55 -16.40 8.74
N LEU A 46 -12.00 -15.55 7.82
CA LEU A 46 -11.68 -14.13 7.82
C LEU A 46 -12.45 -13.40 8.93
N LYS A 47 -11.84 -12.37 9.52
CA LYS A 47 -12.54 -11.44 10.41
C LYS A 47 -13.65 -10.74 9.63
N GLU A 48 -14.71 -10.26 10.31
CA GLU A 48 -15.80 -9.51 9.68
C GLU A 48 -15.29 -8.35 8.79
N THR A 49 -14.31 -7.61 9.26
CA THR A 49 -13.70 -6.50 8.50
C THR A 49 -12.90 -6.95 7.28
N GLN A 50 -12.46 -8.21 7.26
CA GLN A 50 -11.70 -8.82 6.15
C GLN A 50 -12.60 -9.55 5.13
N LYS A 51 -13.90 -9.65 5.34
CA LYS A 51 -14.85 -10.29 4.41
C LYS A 51 -14.76 -9.81 2.96
N PRO A 52 -14.39 -8.56 2.64
CA PRO A 52 -14.16 -8.17 1.25
C PRO A 52 -13.12 -9.03 0.50
N ALA A 53 -12.21 -9.70 1.22
CA ALA A 53 -11.24 -10.62 0.64
C ALA A 53 -11.80 -12.04 0.37
N GLU A 54 -12.96 -12.39 0.90
CA GLU A 54 -13.53 -13.76 0.83
C GLU A 54 -13.65 -14.28 -0.61
N LYS A 55 -14.12 -13.42 -1.52
CA LYS A 55 -14.24 -13.76 -2.94
C LYS A 55 -12.88 -14.02 -3.60
N ILE A 56 -11.85 -13.30 -3.18
CA ILE A 56 -10.48 -13.44 -3.70
C ILE A 56 -9.84 -14.71 -3.17
N VAL A 57 -10.02 -15.02 -1.89
CA VAL A 57 -9.55 -16.27 -1.30
C VAL A 57 -10.22 -17.46 -1.96
N GLY A 58 -11.51 -17.36 -2.24
CA GLY A 58 -12.29 -18.39 -2.92
C GLY A 58 -12.35 -19.72 -2.14
N LYS A 59 -12.94 -20.74 -2.76
CA LYS A 59 -13.14 -22.06 -2.12
C LYS A 59 -11.86 -22.90 -1.97
N ASN A 60 -10.85 -22.62 -2.79
CA ASN A 60 -9.61 -23.39 -2.84
C ASN A 60 -8.46 -22.68 -2.11
N GLY A 61 -8.62 -21.41 -1.77
CA GLY A 61 -7.61 -20.67 -1.03
C GLY A 61 -7.47 -21.20 0.39
N THR A 62 -6.25 -21.08 0.92
CA THR A 62 -5.91 -21.43 2.30
C THR A 62 -5.42 -20.20 3.02
N LEU A 63 -6.02 -19.91 4.17
CA LEU A 63 -5.66 -18.79 5.02
C LEU A 63 -4.60 -19.21 6.03
N PHE A 64 -3.67 -18.29 6.31
CA PHE A 64 -2.64 -18.44 7.33
C PHE A 64 -2.56 -17.19 8.18
N ASP A 65 -2.49 -17.36 9.48
CA ASP A 65 -2.20 -16.27 10.42
C ASP A 65 -0.75 -16.35 10.88
N LEU A 66 -0.08 -15.23 10.82
CA LEU A 66 1.16 -14.94 11.53
C LEU A 66 0.84 -13.80 12.49
N VAL A 67 0.74 -14.10 13.78
CA VAL A 67 0.31 -13.15 14.81
C VAL A 67 1.31 -13.15 15.96
N ALA A 68 1.66 -11.97 16.46
CA ALA A 68 2.35 -11.83 17.73
C ALA A 68 1.47 -11.03 18.71
N LYS A 69 1.36 -11.53 19.94
CA LYS A 69 0.60 -10.90 21.06
C LYS A 69 1.50 -10.68 22.25
N ILE A 70 1.31 -9.56 22.92
CA ILE A 70 1.93 -9.21 24.19
C ILE A 70 0.77 -8.92 25.16
N GLY A 71 0.40 -9.89 25.99
CA GLY A 71 -0.89 -9.89 26.68
C GLY A 71 -2.04 -9.80 25.65
N GLU A 72 -2.93 -8.80 25.81
CA GLU A 72 -4.06 -8.55 24.90
C GLU A 72 -3.69 -7.70 23.66
N LYS A 73 -2.47 -7.19 23.59
CA LYS A 73 -2.05 -6.30 22.49
C LYS A 73 -1.45 -7.09 21.33
N HIS A 74 -1.92 -6.78 20.11
CA HIS A 74 -1.31 -7.30 18.90
C HIS A 74 -0.14 -6.42 18.46
N LEU A 75 0.96 -7.05 18.09
CA LEU A 75 2.08 -6.40 17.41
C LEU A 75 1.90 -6.56 15.90
N HIS A 76 1.89 -5.46 15.15
CA HIS A 76 1.62 -5.49 13.72
C HIS A 76 2.86 -5.26 12.86
N GLN A 77 3.79 -4.40 13.26
CA GLN A 77 4.94 -3.98 12.45
C GLN A 77 6.26 -4.45 13.03
N PHE A 78 7.21 -4.77 12.17
CA PHE A 78 8.58 -5.20 12.55
C PHE A 78 9.59 -4.06 12.60
N GLU A 79 9.17 -2.81 12.36
CA GLU A 79 10.01 -1.61 12.36
C GLU A 79 11.33 -1.77 11.55
N GLY A 80 11.21 -2.38 10.38
CA GLY A 80 12.30 -2.63 9.44
C GLY A 80 12.94 -4.01 9.57
N GLY A 81 12.45 -4.88 10.47
CA GLY A 81 12.74 -6.31 10.49
C GLY A 81 11.96 -7.09 9.43
N LYS A 82 12.19 -8.39 9.34
CA LYS A 82 11.55 -9.30 8.39
C LYS A 82 11.27 -10.66 9.03
N ALA A 83 10.19 -11.30 8.56
CA ALA A 83 9.95 -12.72 8.76
C ALA A 83 10.05 -13.45 7.43
N TYR A 84 10.77 -14.55 7.41
CA TYR A 84 10.82 -15.48 6.28
C TYR A 84 9.87 -16.63 6.61
N VAL A 85 8.90 -16.87 5.73
CA VAL A 85 7.83 -17.84 5.95
C VAL A 85 7.95 -18.94 4.92
N ILE A 86 7.88 -20.19 5.39
CA ILE A 86 7.87 -21.40 4.56
C ILE A 86 6.63 -22.20 4.96
N LEU A 87 5.69 -22.35 4.03
CA LEU A 87 4.44 -23.08 4.25
C LEU A 87 4.38 -24.30 3.32
N PRO A 88 3.80 -25.43 3.73
CA PRO A 88 3.54 -26.54 2.83
C PRO A 88 2.54 -26.09 1.75
N MET A 89 2.69 -26.62 0.54
CA MET A 89 1.75 -26.36 -0.55
C MET A 89 0.38 -26.96 -0.21
N PRO A 90 -0.72 -26.16 -0.15
CA PRO A 90 -2.05 -26.67 0.11
C PRO A 90 -2.47 -27.71 -0.93
N GLN A 91 -3.03 -28.83 -0.51
CA GLN A 91 -3.40 -29.94 -1.40
C GLN A 91 -4.32 -29.51 -2.56
N LYS A 92 -5.27 -28.60 -2.29
CA LYS A 92 -6.20 -28.05 -3.29
C LYS A 92 -5.55 -27.20 -4.37
N LEU A 93 -4.29 -26.76 -4.13
CA LEU A 93 -3.53 -25.89 -5.02
C LEU A 93 -2.33 -26.60 -5.66
N LYS A 94 -2.08 -27.87 -5.36
CA LYS A 94 -1.01 -28.66 -6.01
C LYS A 94 -1.19 -28.65 -7.53
N GLY A 95 -0.10 -28.34 -8.25
CA GLY A 95 -0.07 -28.28 -9.72
C GLY A 95 -0.74 -27.05 -10.35
N LYS A 96 -1.16 -26.09 -9.55
CA LYS A 96 -1.70 -24.81 -10.02
C LYS A 96 -0.69 -23.68 -9.90
N ASP A 97 -0.85 -22.66 -10.73
CA ASP A 97 -0.21 -21.36 -10.50
C ASP A 97 -0.86 -20.69 -9.32
N ILE A 98 -0.06 -20.24 -8.37
CA ILE A 98 -0.56 -19.68 -7.11
C ILE A 98 -0.10 -18.22 -6.92
N LEU A 99 -0.83 -17.51 -6.07
CA LEU A 99 -0.38 -16.25 -5.46
C LEU A 99 -0.37 -16.39 -3.95
N VAL A 100 0.59 -15.71 -3.33
CA VAL A 100 0.53 -15.40 -1.90
C VAL A 100 0.04 -13.97 -1.77
N ILE A 101 -1.00 -13.78 -0.97
CA ILE A 101 -1.58 -12.48 -0.71
C ILE A 101 -1.53 -12.15 0.79
N TYR A 102 -1.31 -10.90 1.08
CA TYR A 102 -1.55 -10.27 2.36
C TYR A 102 -2.94 -9.67 2.39
N ILE A 103 -3.67 -9.85 3.47
CA ILE A 103 -5.01 -9.31 3.69
C ILE A 103 -4.95 -8.33 4.86
N ASP A 104 -5.22 -7.06 4.59
CA ASP A 104 -5.23 -6.04 5.65
C ASP A 104 -6.50 -6.11 6.51
N ASP A 105 -6.58 -5.28 7.55
CA ASP A 105 -7.72 -5.26 8.48
C ASP A 105 -9.03 -4.79 7.83
N ASN A 106 -9.00 -4.22 6.63
CA ASN A 106 -10.17 -3.82 5.84
C ASN A 106 -10.51 -4.79 4.71
N GLY A 107 -9.77 -5.90 4.61
CA GLY A 107 -9.96 -6.92 3.58
C GLY A 107 -9.36 -6.55 2.22
N LEU A 108 -8.49 -5.53 2.13
CA LEU A 108 -7.73 -5.26 0.92
C LEU A 108 -6.61 -6.28 0.76
N CYS A 109 -6.49 -6.80 -0.46
CA CYS A 109 -5.52 -7.81 -0.80
C CYS A 109 -4.31 -7.21 -1.51
N LYS A 110 -3.11 -7.63 -1.11
CA LYS A 110 -1.86 -7.27 -1.75
C LYS A 110 -1.06 -8.51 -2.10
N ILE A 111 -0.65 -8.63 -3.36
CA ILE A 111 0.19 -9.74 -3.82
C ILE A 111 1.60 -9.59 -3.24
N LEU A 112 2.12 -10.69 -2.69
CA LEU A 112 3.49 -10.79 -2.19
C LEU A 112 4.38 -11.55 -3.17
N ASN A 113 5.65 -11.14 -3.22
CA ASN A 113 6.66 -11.92 -3.91
C ASN A 113 6.85 -13.25 -3.18
N HIS A 114 6.78 -14.34 -3.91
CA HIS A 114 6.91 -15.70 -3.38
C HIS A 114 7.66 -16.59 -4.36
N SER A 115 8.04 -17.77 -3.89
CA SER A 115 8.58 -18.85 -4.71
C SER A 115 8.05 -20.19 -4.23
N VAL A 116 7.88 -21.12 -5.15
CA VAL A 116 7.62 -22.53 -4.83
C VAL A 116 8.97 -23.25 -4.83
N VAL A 117 9.25 -23.99 -3.77
CA VAL A 117 10.50 -24.73 -3.59
C VAL A 117 10.20 -26.18 -3.20
N LYS A 118 11.03 -27.12 -3.64
CA LYS A 118 10.91 -28.51 -3.23
C LYS A 118 11.79 -28.77 -2.00
N ILE A 119 11.20 -29.42 -0.99
CA ILE A 119 11.92 -29.92 0.18
C ILE A 119 11.58 -31.41 0.28
N GLY A 120 12.55 -32.25 -0.07
CA GLY A 120 12.28 -33.68 -0.30
C GLY A 120 11.35 -33.89 -1.51
N ALA A 121 10.26 -34.61 -1.30
CA ALA A 121 9.25 -34.90 -2.32
C ALA A 121 8.09 -33.88 -2.37
N GLU A 122 8.04 -32.95 -1.41
CA GLU A 122 6.90 -32.04 -1.25
C GLU A 122 7.25 -30.62 -1.72
N ASP A 123 6.23 -29.91 -2.21
CA ASP A 123 6.32 -28.51 -2.60
C ASP A 123 5.99 -27.61 -1.40
N TYR A 124 6.79 -26.58 -1.24
CA TYR A 124 6.64 -25.53 -0.22
C TYR A 124 6.59 -24.17 -0.85
N ILE A 125 5.90 -23.25 -0.20
CA ILE A 125 5.77 -21.86 -0.59
C ILE A 125 6.64 -21.02 0.33
N ARG A 126 7.49 -20.17 -0.25
CA ARG A 126 8.40 -19.28 0.46
C ARG A 126 8.10 -17.83 0.14
N PHE A 127 7.91 -17.01 1.18
CA PHE A 127 7.76 -15.56 1.04
C PHE A 127 8.36 -14.81 2.23
N THR A 128 8.45 -13.50 2.10
CA THR A 128 8.95 -12.61 3.16
C THR A 128 7.88 -11.58 3.50
N THR A 129 7.70 -11.33 4.79
CA THR A 129 6.83 -10.26 5.28
C THR A 129 7.56 -9.33 6.26
N THR A 130 7.05 -8.10 6.42
CA THR A 130 7.57 -7.09 7.34
C THR A 130 6.58 -6.77 8.47
N HIS A 131 5.52 -7.58 8.59
CA HIS A 131 4.45 -7.39 9.57
C HIS A 131 3.74 -8.70 9.88
N PHE A 132 3.13 -8.76 11.06
CA PHE A 132 2.21 -9.82 11.46
C PHE A 132 0.82 -9.57 10.90
N SER A 133 0.19 -10.55 10.29
CA SER A 133 -1.14 -10.43 9.68
C SER A 133 -1.75 -11.75 9.25
N THR A 134 -2.90 -11.66 8.56
CA THR A 134 -3.52 -12.76 7.82
C THR A 134 -2.97 -12.77 6.39
N PHE A 135 -2.60 -13.96 5.93
CA PHE A 135 -2.13 -14.24 4.57
C PHE A 135 -3.01 -15.31 3.94
N ALA A 136 -3.02 -15.38 2.62
CA ALA A 136 -3.64 -16.50 1.93
C ALA A 136 -2.77 -16.98 0.76
N VAL A 137 -2.84 -18.27 0.49
CA VAL A 137 -2.38 -18.88 -0.76
C VAL A 137 -3.62 -19.14 -1.61
N VAL A 138 -3.64 -18.63 -2.84
CA VAL A 138 -4.80 -18.64 -3.71
C VAL A 138 -4.43 -19.06 -5.13
N ASP A 139 -5.42 -19.54 -5.90
CA ASP A 139 -5.30 -19.78 -7.34
C ASP A 139 -5.07 -18.43 -8.05
N LYS A 140 -4.03 -18.37 -8.89
CA LYS A 140 -3.58 -17.11 -9.49
C LYS A 140 -4.60 -16.49 -10.43
N ASP A 141 -5.17 -17.28 -11.35
CA ASP A 141 -5.88 -16.73 -12.50
C ASP A 141 -7.10 -15.90 -12.11
N GLU A 142 -7.90 -16.40 -11.16
CA GLU A 142 -9.07 -15.68 -10.70
C GLU A 142 -8.72 -14.59 -9.68
N ALA A 143 -7.80 -14.89 -8.75
CA ALA A 143 -7.43 -13.97 -7.68
C ALA A 143 -6.78 -12.69 -8.21
N GLU A 144 -5.90 -12.77 -9.20
CA GLU A 144 -5.22 -11.59 -9.76
C GLU A 144 -6.20 -10.57 -10.35
N ARG A 145 -7.20 -11.05 -11.11
CA ARG A 145 -8.26 -10.22 -11.66
C ARG A 145 -9.10 -9.56 -10.56
N LEU A 146 -9.53 -10.35 -9.56
CA LEU A 146 -10.37 -9.85 -8.46
C LEU A 146 -9.63 -8.84 -7.57
N ILE A 147 -8.34 -9.06 -7.31
CA ILE A 147 -7.50 -8.11 -6.57
C ILE A 147 -7.40 -6.78 -7.33
N LYS A 148 -7.18 -6.84 -8.65
CA LYS A 148 -7.13 -5.64 -9.47
C LYS A 148 -8.44 -4.86 -9.42
N GLU A 149 -9.58 -5.52 -9.54
CA GLU A 149 -10.91 -4.92 -9.44
C GLU A 149 -11.16 -4.30 -8.06
N GLN A 150 -10.85 -5.02 -6.97
CA GLN A 150 -10.98 -4.55 -5.60
C GLN A 150 -10.13 -3.29 -5.35
N ASN A 151 -8.87 -3.34 -5.74
CA ASN A 151 -7.96 -2.22 -5.52
C ASN A 151 -8.36 -0.98 -6.33
N ALA A 152 -8.83 -1.16 -7.57
CA ALA A 152 -9.32 -0.05 -8.40
C ALA A 152 -10.57 0.60 -7.77
N ALA A 153 -11.51 -0.20 -7.27
CA ALA A 153 -12.69 0.30 -6.57
C ALA A 153 -12.31 1.09 -5.31
N HIS A 154 -11.42 0.55 -4.50
CA HIS A 154 -10.93 1.22 -3.28
C HIS A 154 -10.21 2.54 -3.59
N VAL A 155 -9.34 2.57 -4.59
CA VAL A 155 -8.66 3.80 -5.03
C VAL A 155 -9.67 4.86 -5.50
N ASN A 156 -10.74 4.45 -6.21
CA ASN A 156 -11.81 5.36 -6.60
C ASN A 156 -12.51 5.98 -5.39
N GLU A 157 -12.88 5.18 -4.39
CA GLU A 157 -13.50 5.66 -3.14
C GLU A 157 -12.59 6.64 -2.39
N LEU A 158 -11.31 6.28 -2.23
CA LEU A 158 -10.31 7.16 -1.62
C LEU A 158 -10.20 8.49 -2.35
N MET A 159 -10.17 8.48 -3.69
CA MET A 159 -10.05 9.70 -4.50
C MET A 159 -11.33 10.55 -4.51
N GLN A 160 -12.52 9.94 -4.42
CA GLN A 160 -13.80 10.66 -4.29
C GLN A 160 -13.94 11.35 -2.94
N SER A 161 -13.57 10.67 -1.86
CA SER A 161 -13.61 11.21 -0.49
C SER A 161 -12.50 12.23 -0.22
N ALA A 162 -11.41 12.20 -1.00
CA ALA A 162 -10.22 12.99 -0.77
C ALA A 162 -10.44 14.50 -0.99
N LYS A 163 -10.02 15.29 -0.03
CA LYS A 163 -9.97 16.75 -0.15
C LYS A 163 -8.55 17.20 -0.49
N PHE A 164 -8.39 17.90 -1.60
CA PHE A 164 -7.11 18.45 -2.03
C PHE A 164 -7.08 19.97 -1.88
N LYS A 165 -5.90 20.50 -1.54
CA LYS A 165 -5.60 21.94 -1.51
C LYS A 165 -4.54 22.24 -2.53
N VAL A 166 -4.73 23.31 -3.30
CA VAL A 166 -3.72 23.89 -4.19
C VAL A 166 -3.22 25.17 -3.57
N THR A 167 -1.91 25.33 -3.46
CA THR A 167 -1.25 26.53 -2.93
C THR A 167 -0.27 27.09 -3.95
N THR A 168 -0.07 28.40 -3.89
CA THR A 168 0.95 29.09 -4.70
C THR A 168 1.87 29.88 -3.79
N THR A 169 3.18 29.76 -4.05
CA THR A 169 4.22 30.52 -3.33
C THR A 169 5.11 31.21 -4.34
N LYS A 170 5.31 32.51 -4.20
CA LYS A 170 6.25 33.28 -5.03
C LYS A 170 7.67 32.82 -4.69
N THR A 171 8.41 32.33 -5.64
CA THR A 171 9.80 31.85 -5.45
C THR A 171 10.82 32.84 -5.97
N SER A 172 10.43 33.73 -6.90
CA SER A 172 11.24 34.84 -7.38
C SER A 172 10.37 35.92 -8.05
N LYS A 173 10.98 37.00 -8.53
CA LYS A 173 10.27 38.04 -9.32
C LYS A 173 9.57 37.46 -10.58
N LYS A 174 10.03 36.31 -11.09
CA LYS A 174 9.54 35.71 -12.34
C LYS A 174 8.95 34.29 -12.18
N SER A 175 8.87 33.75 -10.97
CA SER A 175 8.45 32.37 -10.77
C SER A 175 7.52 32.20 -9.58
N VAL A 176 6.59 31.22 -9.74
CA VAL A 176 5.60 30.82 -8.75
C VAL A 176 5.64 29.30 -8.61
N LYS A 177 5.85 28.80 -7.41
CA LYS A 177 5.68 27.39 -7.08
C LYS A 177 4.18 27.13 -6.88
N VAL A 178 3.65 26.14 -7.60
CA VAL A 178 2.30 25.61 -7.41
C VAL A 178 2.43 24.25 -6.76
N GLN A 179 1.71 24.00 -5.68
CA GLN A 179 1.79 22.76 -4.92
C GLN A 179 0.39 22.20 -4.62
N VAL A 180 0.24 20.87 -4.73
CA VAL A 180 -0.96 20.14 -4.35
C VAL A 180 -0.67 19.33 -3.09
N ALA A 181 -1.58 19.37 -2.14
CA ALA A 181 -1.51 18.53 -0.93
C ALA A 181 -2.90 17.93 -0.64
N ALA A 182 -2.93 16.68 -0.21
CA ALA A 182 -4.12 16.06 0.36
C ALA A 182 -4.36 16.66 1.76
N LYS A 183 -5.63 16.95 2.07
CA LYS A 183 -6.05 17.46 3.40
C LYS A 183 -6.62 16.36 4.28
N SER A 184 -7.26 15.37 3.68
CA SER A 184 -8.00 14.31 4.38
C SER A 184 -7.08 13.29 5.04
N SER A 185 -5.94 12.96 4.43
CA SER A 185 -4.94 12.04 4.96
C SER A 185 -3.57 12.40 4.41
N LYS A 186 -2.54 12.39 5.28
CA LYS A 186 -1.15 12.57 4.84
C LYS A 186 -0.64 11.34 4.11
N SER A 187 -1.16 10.16 4.40
CA SER A 187 -0.76 8.88 3.80
C SER A 187 -1.45 8.56 2.47
N LEU A 188 -2.56 9.22 2.12
CA LEU A 188 -3.37 8.91 0.95
C LEU A 188 -2.56 8.57 -0.32
N ILE A 189 -1.59 9.40 -0.65
CA ILE A 189 -0.79 9.20 -1.87
C ILE A 189 0.19 8.04 -1.72
N SER A 190 0.74 7.81 -0.53
CA SER A 190 1.59 6.65 -0.25
C SER A 190 0.79 5.36 -0.27
N ASP A 191 -0.41 5.37 0.29
CA ASP A 191 -1.32 4.21 0.34
C ASP A 191 -1.71 3.78 -1.09
N ILE A 192 -2.14 4.74 -1.94
CA ILE A 192 -2.44 4.47 -3.35
C ILE A 192 -1.20 3.88 -4.08
N LYS A 193 -0.01 4.43 -3.84
CA LYS A 193 1.22 3.92 -4.46
C LYS A 193 1.61 2.54 -3.95
N SER A 194 1.35 2.22 -2.68
CA SER A 194 1.64 0.90 -2.11
C SER A 194 0.80 -0.22 -2.73
N LEU A 195 -0.35 0.13 -3.31
CA LEU A 195 -1.19 -0.76 -4.11
C LEU A 195 -0.69 -0.93 -5.57
N GLY A 196 0.45 -0.35 -5.94
CA GLY A 196 1.06 -0.47 -7.27
C GLY A 196 0.66 0.62 -8.27
N TYR A 197 -0.20 1.57 -7.88
CA TYR A 197 -0.68 2.61 -8.79
C TYR A 197 0.31 3.77 -8.95
N THR A 198 0.29 4.37 -10.14
CA THR A 198 1.07 5.58 -10.45
C THR A 198 0.22 6.82 -10.22
N VAL A 199 0.77 7.79 -9.47
CA VAL A 199 0.10 9.06 -9.20
C VAL A 199 0.76 10.18 -10.01
N LYS A 200 -0.04 10.91 -10.81
CA LYS A 200 0.39 12.09 -11.58
C LYS A 200 -0.41 13.30 -11.16
N TYR A 201 0.21 14.48 -11.31
CA TYR A 201 -0.38 15.78 -11.01
C TYR A 201 -0.44 16.61 -12.28
N GLN A 202 -1.59 17.20 -12.58
CA GLN A 202 -1.75 18.13 -13.69
C GLN A 202 -1.91 19.55 -13.14
N PHE A 203 -1.13 20.47 -13.67
CA PHE A 203 -1.11 21.87 -13.30
C PHE A 203 -1.57 22.73 -14.45
N TYR A 204 -2.52 23.62 -14.18
CA TYR A 204 -3.18 24.48 -15.16
C TYR A 204 -3.00 25.94 -14.75
N ARG A 205 -3.04 26.85 -15.74
CA ARG A 205 -2.95 28.28 -15.54
C ARG A 205 -3.93 29.02 -16.43
N SER A 206 -4.46 30.12 -15.89
CA SER A 206 -5.24 31.11 -16.64
C SER A 206 -4.88 32.53 -16.22
N THR A 207 -5.20 33.52 -17.06
CA THR A 207 -5.22 34.94 -16.69
C THR A 207 -6.61 35.39 -16.21
N LYS A 208 -7.64 34.55 -16.38
CA LYS A 208 -9.00 34.75 -15.87
C LYS A 208 -9.22 33.84 -14.68
N LYS A 209 -9.91 34.30 -13.64
CA LYS A 209 -10.11 33.56 -12.40
C LYS A 209 -10.87 32.27 -12.61
N ASP A 210 -11.95 32.29 -13.37
CA ASP A 210 -12.89 31.19 -13.43
C ASP A 210 -12.92 30.47 -14.80
N ALA A 211 -12.16 30.94 -15.81
CA ALA A 211 -12.17 30.42 -17.16
C ALA A 211 -10.78 30.40 -17.83
N GLY A 212 -10.69 29.73 -18.98
CA GLY A 212 -9.51 29.79 -19.87
C GLY A 212 -8.26 29.08 -19.33
N TYR A 213 -8.43 28.07 -18.51
CA TYR A 213 -7.31 27.29 -17.96
C TYR A 213 -6.68 26.40 -19.01
N LYS A 214 -5.38 26.55 -19.21
CA LYS A 214 -4.58 25.71 -20.10
C LYS A 214 -3.64 24.85 -19.27
N LEU A 215 -3.49 23.56 -19.66
CA LEU A 215 -2.54 22.63 -19.06
C LEU A 215 -1.11 23.16 -19.27
N LEU A 216 -0.35 23.25 -18.19
CA LEU A 216 1.06 23.65 -18.20
C LEU A 216 1.99 22.46 -18.09
N LYS A 217 1.66 21.54 -17.20
CA LYS A 217 2.54 20.43 -16.83
C LYS A 217 1.76 19.25 -16.29
N THR A 218 2.15 18.05 -16.71
CA THR A 218 1.87 16.78 -16.03
C THR A 218 3.16 16.31 -15.37
N SER A 219 3.13 15.90 -14.10
CA SER A 219 4.32 15.56 -13.30
C SER A 219 4.01 14.47 -12.29
N SER A 220 5.00 13.64 -11.97
CA SER A 220 4.94 12.73 -10.81
C SER A 220 5.18 13.45 -9.47
N LYS A 221 5.71 14.69 -9.51
CA LYS A 221 5.91 15.52 -8.31
C LYS A 221 4.66 16.34 -8.02
N ASN A 222 4.28 16.44 -6.76
CA ASN A 222 3.13 17.21 -6.30
C ASN A 222 3.32 18.73 -6.36
N SER A 223 4.41 19.20 -6.91
CA SER A 223 4.69 20.62 -7.10
C SER A 223 5.38 20.89 -8.44
N PHE A 224 5.21 22.12 -8.91
CA PHE A 224 5.74 22.60 -10.16
C PHE A 224 6.08 24.10 -10.04
N ILE A 225 7.20 24.52 -10.63
CA ILE A 225 7.60 25.92 -10.68
C ILE A 225 7.21 26.49 -12.06
N SER A 226 6.25 27.40 -12.04
CA SER A 226 5.81 28.11 -13.24
C SER A 226 6.73 29.32 -13.48
N THR A 227 7.59 29.26 -14.52
CA THR A 227 8.56 30.31 -14.87
C THR A 227 8.14 31.19 -16.05
N LYS A 228 7.13 30.75 -16.84
CA LYS A 228 6.63 31.49 -18.02
C LYS A 228 5.47 32.41 -17.63
N GLY A 229 5.57 33.69 -17.93
CA GLY A 229 4.50 34.66 -17.72
C GLY A 229 5.00 36.10 -17.80
N THR A 230 4.09 37.07 -18.05
CA THR A 230 4.35 38.49 -18.18
C THR A 230 4.52 39.10 -16.80
N LYS A 231 5.56 39.96 -16.61
CA LYS A 231 5.79 40.70 -15.37
C LYS A 231 4.56 41.56 -15.02
N GLY A 232 4.22 41.59 -13.74
CA GLY A 232 3.08 42.37 -13.23
C GLY A 232 1.70 41.76 -13.48
N ARG A 233 1.58 40.76 -14.36
CA ARG A 233 0.30 40.14 -14.67
C ARG A 233 -0.09 39.12 -13.61
N LYS A 234 -1.36 39.14 -13.20
CA LYS A 234 -1.93 38.15 -12.27
C LYS A 234 -2.29 36.86 -13.03
N TYR A 235 -1.92 35.72 -12.44
CA TYR A 235 -2.24 34.39 -12.96
C TYR A 235 -2.96 33.56 -11.89
N TYR A 236 -3.90 32.75 -12.32
CA TYR A 236 -4.66 31.81 -11.51
C TYR A 236 -4.23 30.42 -11.86
N TYR A 237 -4.14 29.56 -10.85
CA TYR A 237 -3.69 28.18 -11.01
C TYR A 237 -4.74 27.20 -10.52
N LYS A 238 -4.91 26.12 -11.25
CA LYS A 238 -5.67 24.95 -10.84
C LYS A 238 -4.77 23.73 -10.92
N ALA A 239 -5.08 22.70 -10.15
CA ALA A 239 -4.43 21.41 -10.27
C ALA A 239 -5.40 20.28 -9.94
N ARG A 240 -5.07 19.09 -10.42
CA ARG A 240 -5.75 17.84 -10.06
C ARG A 240 -4.75 16.71 -9.90
N VAL A 241 -5.18 15.69 -9.18
CA VAL A 241 -4.46 14.43 -8.99
C VAL A 241 -5.11 13.37 -9.87
N LEU A 242 -4.29 12.56 -10.53
CA LEU A 242 -4.71 11.46 -11.38
C LEU A 242 -4.00 10.19 -10.96
N VAL A 243 -4.71 9.08 -10.94
CA VAL A 243 -4.20 7.76 -10.57
C VAL A 243 -4.30 6.82 -11.77
N TYR A 244 -3.21 6.13 -12.08
CA TYR A 244 -3.10 5.24 -13.23
C TYR A 244 -2.67 3.83 -12.80
N ASP A 245 -3.24 2.82 -13.46
CA ASP A 245 -2.71 1.48 -13.55
C ASP A 245 -1.99 1.33 -14.90
N GLY A 246 -0.65 1.30 -14.89
CA GLY A 246 0.12 1.40 -16.12
C GLY A 246 -0.22 2.68 -16.90
N SER A 247 -0.87 2.54 -18.06
CA SER A 247 -1.36 3.65 -18.90
C SER A 247 -2.84 3.99 -18.69
N GLU A 248 -3.61 3.14 -18.03
CA GLU A 248 -5.05 3.29 -17.80
C GLU A 248 -5.34 4.29 -16.66
N LEU A 249 -6.24 5.23 -16.90
CA LEU A 249 -6.70 6.18 -15.89
C LEU A 249 -7.76 5.51 -15.02
N ILE A 250 -7.43 5.26 -13.75
CA ILE A 250 -8.33 4.60 -12.77
C ILE A 250 -9.18 5.63 -12.03
N ALA A 251 -8.56 6.72 -11.57
CA ALA A 251 -9.25 7.72 -10.77
C ALA A 251 -8.67 9.12 -10.98
N GLY A 252 -9.48 10.14 -10.70
CA GLY A 252 -9.02 11.53 -10.75
C GLY A 252 -9.77 12.43 -9.81
N SER A 253 -9.07 13.36 -9.15
CA SER A 253 -9.72 14.40 -8.36
C SER A 253 -10.34 15.47 -9.26
N ALA A 254 -11.35 16.20 -8.73
CA ALA A 254 -11.81 17.42 -9.34
C ALA A 254 -10.66 18.46 -9.45
N LEU A 255 -10.73 19.34 -10.44
CA LEU A 255 -9.83 20.49 -10.57
C LEU A 255 -10.02 21.43 -9.38
N LYS A 256 -8.99 21.59 -8.56
CA LYS A 256 -9.00 22.52 -7.41
C LYS A 256 -8.21 23.77 -7.76
N GLN A 257 -8.76 24.93 -7.44
CA GLN A 257 -8.15 26.25 -7.61
C GLN A 257 -7.36 26.62 -6.36
N CYS A 258 -6.24 27.33 -6.51
CA CYS A 258 -5.60 28.00 -5.37
C CYS A 258 -6.48 29.15 -4.86
N SER A 259 -6.38 29.44 -3.56
CA SER A 259 -7.17 30.50 -2.90
C SER A 259 -6.88 31.89 -3.46
N TYR A 260 -5.67 32.10 -4.04
CA TYR A 260 -5.24 33.40 -4.56
C TYR A 260 -4.51 33.23 -5.89
N GLY A 261 -4.73 34.17 -6.80
CA GLY A 261 -3.88 34.35 -7.96
C GLY A 261 -2.54 34.95 -7.54
N ALA A 262 -1.43 34.52 -8.15
CA ALA A 262 -0.11 35.07 -7.92
C ALA A 262 0.27 36.05 -9.02
N ARG A 263 0.87 37.24 -8.62
CA ARG A 263 1.49 38.16 -9.57
C ARG A 263 2.98 37.80 -9.74
N ARG A 264 3.45 37.88 -10.95
CA ARG A 264 4.86 37.70 -11.29
C ARG A 264 5.57 39.02 -11.38
#